data_25a3092349ccc91d8cea8d8408937909
#
_entry.id   25a3092349ccc91d8cea8d8408937909
#
_cell.length_a   1.000
_cell.length_b   1.000
_cell.length_c   1.000
_cell.angle_alpha   90.00
_cell.angle_beta   90.00
_cell.angle_gamma   90.00
#
_symmetry.space_group_name_H-M   'P 1'
#
loop_
_entity.id
_entity.type
_entity.pdbx_description
1 polymer ?
#
loop_
_entity_poly.entity_id
_entity_poly.type
_entity_poly.pdbx_seq_one_letter_code
_entity_poly.pdbx_strand_id
1 'polypeptide(L)'
;MAAIRAAHWAVSDRQAALILLMGGQQRLYRASDLAEMRTHVRGRTRRKLIDRLIRAVTDGVQALGELDVATMCRRRGLPPPTHQVIRRGPRGRIYLDLGWEDIGLFLEIDGAAHRWGLAVSDDNLRANAVTIAKGVVLRMDVVGLLLLADEFMDQVCEAYATLTARARP
;
A
#
# COMPACT_ATOMS: atom_id res chain seq x y z
N MET A 1 -7.73 18.25 15.06
CA MET A 1 -6.82 18.03 16.24
C MET A 1 -7.16 16.78 17.05
N ALA A 2 -8.44 16.54 17.42
CA ALA A 2 -8.82 15.39 18.26
C ALA A 2 -8.38 14.04 17.68
N ALA A 3 -8.63 13.78 16.40
CA ALA A 3 -8.24 12.53 15.74
C ALA A 3 -6.73 12.25 15.79
N ILE A 4 -5.89 13.27 15.58
CA ILE A 4 -4.43 13.10 15.63
C ILE A 4 -3.98 12.80 17.08
N ARG A 5 -4.56 13.45 18.09
CA ARG A 5 -4.28 13.14 19.50
C ARG A 5 -4.72 11.73 19.85
N ALA A 6 -5.91 11.32 19.44
CA ALA A 6 -6.42 9.95 19.64
C ALA A 6 -5.51 8.91 18.97
N ALA A 7 -5.00 9.18 17.76
CA ALA A 7 -4.06 8.32 17.08
C ALA A 7 -2.73 8.16 17.85
N HIS A 8 -2.25 9.22 18.52
CA HIS A 8 -1.08 9.10 19.39
C HIS A 8 -1.31 8.19 20.61
N TRP A 9 -2.55 8.12 21.11
CA TRP A 9 -2.93 7.30 22.29
C TRP A 9 -3.48 5.93 21.93
N ALA A 10 -3.63 5.63 20.65
CA ALA A 10 -4.11 4.34 20.18
C ALA A 10 -3.30 3.17 20.78
N VAL A 11 -3.92 2.03 21.02
CA VAL A 11 -3.25 0.84 21.57
C VAL A 11 -2.43 0.09 20.53
N SER A 12 -2.73 0.29 19.23
CA SER A 12 -2.01 -0.33 18.12
C SER A 12 -1.85 0.63 16.93
N ASP A 13 -0.94 0.31 16.03
CA ASP A 13 -0.74 1.05 14.77
C ASP A 13 -1.97 0.97 13.88
N ARG A 14 -2.63 -0.20 13.84
CA ARG A 14 -3.89 -0.41 13.13
C ARG A 14 -5.00 0.48 13.67
N GLN A 15 -5.12 0.62 15.00
CA GLN A 15 -6.10 1.51 15.60
C GLN A 15 -5.80 2.99 15.31
N ALA A 16 -4.53 3.39 15.35
CA ALA A 16 -4.13 4.75 15.00
C ALA A 16 -4.52 5.10 13.57
N ALA A 17 -4.27 4.18 12.63
CA ALA A 17 -4.68 4.35 11.24
C ALA A 17 -6.20 4.41 11.08
N LEU A 18 -6.95 3.51 11.73
CA LEU A 18 -8.43 3.54 11.71
C LEU A 18 -8.97 4.89 12.16
N ILE A 19 -8.48 5.43 13.26
CA ILE A 19 -8.93 6.74 13.78
C ILE A 19 -8.74 7.83 12.73
N LEU A 20 -7.58 7.86 12.06
CA LEU A 20 -7.28 8.88 11.06
C LEU A 20 -8.05 8.65 9.75
N LEU A 21 -8.23 7.41 9.31
CA LEU A 21 -8.87 7.10 8.04
C LEU A 21 -10.39 7.20 8.11
N MET A 22 -11.01 6.66 9.18
CA MET A 22 -12.47 6.68 9.34
C MET A 22 -13.04 8.10 9.43
N GLY A 23 -12.33 9.03 10.08
CA GLY A 23 -12.77 10.42 10.13
C GLY A 23 -12.84 11.07 8.75
N GLY A 24 -11.90 10.74 7.86
CA GLY A 24 -11.94 11.17 6.46
C GLY A 24 -13.07 10.51 5.67
N GLN A 25 -13.30 9.20 5.85
CA GLN A 25 -14.42 8.47 5.24
C GLN A 25 -15.78 9.06 5.65
N GLN A 26 -15.92 9.39 6.92
CA GLN A 26 -17.12 10.02 7.46
C GLN A 26 -17.24 11.51 7.14
N ARG A 27 -16.29 12.05 6.34
CA ARG A 27 -16.24 13.47 5.95
C ARG A 27 -16.18 14.44 7.13
N LEU A 28 -15.63 14.00 8.27
CA LEU A 28 -15.44 14.85 9.45
C LEU A 28 -14.31 15.88 9.26
N TYR A 29 -13.41 15.62 8.32
CA TYR A 29 -12.30 16.48 7.90
C TYR A 29 -11.78 16.07 6.52
N ARG A 30 -11.06 16.96 5.87
CA ARG A 30 -10.34 16.70 4.61
C ARG A 30 -8.91 16.24 4.91
N ALA A 31 -8.27 15.59 3.95
CA ALA A 31 -6.86 15.21 4.05
C ALA A 31 -5.95 16.43 4.33
N SER A 32 -6.19 17.55 3.64
CA SER A 32 -5.49 18.82 3.87
C SER A 32 -5.58 19.30 5.31
N ASP A 33 -6.76 19.16 5.95
CA ASP A 33 -6.97 19.59 7.32
C ASP A 33 -6.13 18.76 8.31
N LEU A 34 -5.91 17.46 8.01
CA LEU A 34 -5.02 16.61 8.82
C LEU A 34 -3.57 17.08 8.73
N ALA A 35 -3.09 17.40 7.53
CA ALA A 35 -1.72 17.87 7.32
C ALA A 35 -1.48 19.20 8.07
N GLU A 36 -2.42 20.16 7.96
CA GLU A 36 -2.36 21.41 8.68
C GLU A 36 -2.40 21.20 10.21
N MET A 37 -3.40 20.46 10.71
CA MET A 37 -3.58 20.22 12.13
C MET A 37 -2.42 19.43 12.76
N ARG A 38 -1.72 18.63 11.96
CA ARG A 38 -0.55 17.87 12.43
C ARG A 38 0.57 18.79 12.92
N THR A 39 0.74 19.94 12.34
CA THR A 39 1.75 20.92 12.74
C THR A 39 1.51 21.45 14.16
N HIS A 40 0.25 21.48 14.59
CA HIS A 40 -0.18 21.99 15.90
C HIS A 40 -0.27 20.92 16.99
N VAL A 41 -0.16 19.61 16.65
CA VAL A 41 -0.24 18.53 17.62
C VAL A 41 1.14 17.98 17.92
N ARG A 42 1.60 18.16 19.15
CA ARG A 42 2.85 17.56 19.65
C ARG A 42 2.54 16.22 20.32
N GLY A 43 2.97 15.11 19.71
CA GLY A 43 2.88 13.76 20.26
C GLY A 43 4.16 12.98 19.95
N ARG A 44 4.57 12.07 20.84
CA ARG A 44 5.77 11.25 20.65
C ARG A 44 5.45 9.85 20.13
N THR A 45 4.39 9.25 20.65
CA THR A 45 3.99 7.89 20.28
C THR A 45 3.50 7.86 18.85
N ARG A 46 3.98 6.89 18.05
CA ARG A 46 3.61 6.68 16.64
C ARG A 46 3.80 7.88 15.71
N ARG A 47 4.65 8.84 16.10
CA ARG A 47 4.83 10.06 15.31
C ARG A 47 5.13 9.78 13.85
N LYS A 48 6.11 8.91 13.59
CA LYS A 48 6.52 8.56 12.21
C LYS A 48 5.38 7.89 11.42
N LEU A 49 4.63 7.00 12.07
CA LEU A 49 3.48 6.34 11.44
C LEU A 49 2.39 7.35 11.08
N ILE A 50 2.02 8.22 12.02
CA ILE A 50 0.99 9.25 11.82
C ILE A 50 1.40 10.19 10.68
N ASP A 51 2.66 10.63 10.64
CA ASP A 51 3.19 11.49 9.58
C ASP A 51 3.14 10.78 8.20
N ARG A 52 3.45 9.48 8.14
CA ARG A 52 3.35 8.68 6.92
C ARG A 52 1.90 8.48 6.47
N LEU A 53 1.00 8.16 7.41
CA LEU A 53 -0.43 8.00 7.11
C LEU A 53 -1.04 9.29 6.57
N ILE A 54 -0.74 10.44 7.20
CA ILE A 54 -1.22 11.73 6.73
C ILE A 54 -0.72 11.99 5.30
N ARG A 55 0.57 11.80 5.03
CA ARG A 55 1.13 11.94 3.68
C ARG A 55 0.51 10.97 2.68
N ALA A 56 0.32 9.71 3.05
CA ALA A 56 -0.33 8.73 2.19
C ALA A 56 -1.73 9.16 1.76
N VAL A 57 -2.45 9.84 2.66
CA VAL A 57 -3.80 10.32 2.42
C VAL A 57 -3.83 11.65 1.65
N THR A 58 -2.85 12.55 1.88
CA THR A 58 -2.77 13.83 1.17
C THR A 58 -2.17 13.71 -0.22
N ASP A 59 -1.10 12.95 -0.34
CA ASP A 59 -0.24 12.95 -1.53
C ASP A 59 -0.43 11.67 -2.39
N GLY A 60 -1.21 10.71 -1.89
CA GLY A 60 -1.53 9.47 -2.62
C GLY A 60 -0.28 8.65 -2.97
N VAL A 61 -0.20 8.21 -4.23
CA VAL A 61 0.91 7.39 -4.75
C VAL A 61 2.26 8.12 -4.66
N GLN A 62 2.29 9.46 -4.65
CA GLN A 62 3.53 10.22 -4.53
C GLN A 62 4.22 10.03 -3.16
N ALA A 63 3.45 9.67 -2.12
CA ALA A 63 4.01 9.28 -0.82
C ALA A 63 4.81 7.97 -0.86
N LEU A 64 4.69 7.19 -1.94
CA LEU A 64 5.43 5.93 -2.14
C LEU A 64 6.94 6.12 -2.33
N GLY A 65 7.43 7.32 -2.59
CA GLY A 65 8.87 7.58 -2.64
C GLY A 65 9.62 7.16 -1.37
N GLU A 66 8.92 7.03 -0.23
CA GLU A 66 9.47 6.52 1.02
C GLU A 66 9.23 5.00 1.24
N LEU A 67 8.29 4.42 0.49
CA LEU A 67 8.00 2.99 0.48
C LEU A 67 8.71 2.38 -0.74
N ASP A 68 10.00 2.16 -0.60
CA ASP A 68 10.80 1.54 -1.65
C ASP A 68 10.48 0.04 -1.74
N VAL A 69 9.48 -0.32 -2.55
CA VAL A 69 9.09 -1.72 -2.82
C VAL A 69 10.28 -2.50 -3.37
N ALA A 70 11.15 -1.87 -4.16
CA ALA A 70 12.37 -2.51 -4.65
C ALA A 70 13.33 -2.87 -3.49
N THR A 71 13.43 -2.02 -2.46
CA THR A 71 14.19 -2.35 -1.25
C THR A 71 13.54 -3.47 -0.44
N MET A 72 12.21 -3.49 -0.35
CA MET A 72 11.48 -4.59 0.31
C MET A 72 11.73 -5.92 -0.43
N CYS A 73 11.68 -5.92 -1.76
CA CYS A 73 12.01 -7.09 -2.59
C CYS A 73 13.44 -7.58 -2.32
N ARG A 74 14.42 -6.68 -2.36
CA ARG A 74 15.83 -7.03 -2.08
C ARG A 74 16.04 -7.65 -0.70
N ARG A 75 15.39 -7.11 0.33
CA ARG A 75 15.47 -7.66 1.71
C ARG A 75 14.94 -9.09 1.81
N ARG A 76 14.06 -9.50 0.91
CA ARG A 76 13.48 -10.84 0.82
C ARG A 76 14.13 -11.72 -0.23
N GLY A 77 15.25 -11.27 -0.81
CA GLY A 77 16.01 -12.03 -1.81
C GLY A 77 15.36 -12.09 -3.19
N LEU A 78 14.36 -11.23 -3.45
CA LEU A 78 13.77 -11.10 -4.78
C LEU A 78 14.59 -10.14 -5.64
N PRO A 79 14.72 -10.40 -6.96
CA PRO A 79 15.27 -9.41 -7.87
C PRO A 79 14.41 -8.15 -7.88
N PRO A 80 14.99 -6.97 -8.16
CA PRO A 80 14.21 -5.74 -8.25
C PRO A 80 13.21 -5.82 -9.40
N PRO A 81 11.94 -5.39 -9.18
CA PRO A 81 10.96 -5.33 -10.27
C PRO A 81 11.31 -4.20 -11.26
N THR A 82 10.87 -4.33 -12.49
CA THR A 82 10.89 -3.27 -13.49
C THR A 82 9.80 -2.25 -13.15
N HIS A 83 10.13 -0.95 -13.20
CA HIS A 83 9.18 0.14 -12.99
C HIS A 83 8.41 0.46 -14.27
N GLN A 84 7.15 0.85 -14.15
CA GLN A 84 6.27 1.29 -15.25
C GLN A 84 6.19 0.32 -16.41
N VAL A 85 5.68 -0.87 -16.13
CA VAL A 85 5.45 -1.88 -17.17
C VAL A 85 4.21 -1.52 -17.98
N ILE A 86 4.34 -1.50 -19.31
CA ILE A 86 3.24 -1.21 -20.23
C ILE A 86 2.74 -2.51 -20.83
N ARG A 87 1.45 -2.82 -20.63
CA ARG A 87 0.76 -3.96 -21.26
C ARG A 87 -0.29 -3.50 -22.26
N ARG A 88 -0.57 -4.32 -23.25
CA ARG A 88 -1.71 -4.11 -24.17
C ARG A 88 -2.93 -4.87 -23.66
N GLY A 89 -3.99 -4.14 -23.34
CA GLY A 89 -5.28 -4.70 -22.97
C GLY A 89 -6.32 -4.52 -24.06
N PRO A 90 -7.52 -5.11 -23.92
CA PRO A 90 -8.59 -5.03 -24.92
C PRO A 90 -9.08 -3.60 -25.23
N ARG A 91 -8.85 -2.66 -24.31
CA ARG A 91 -9.26 -1.25 -24.41
C ARG A 91 -8.09 -0.28 -24.59
N GLY A 92 -6.88 -0.76 -24.92
CA GLY A 92 -5.70 0.07 -25.11
C GLY A 92 -4.51 -0.32 -24.21
N ARG A 93 -3.65 0.66 -23.89
CA ARG A 93 -2.48 0.44 -23.04
C ARG A 93 -2.89 0.41 -21.56
N ILE A 94 -2.40 -0.59 -20.84
CA ILE A 94 -2.50 -0.72 -19.38
C ILE A 94 -1.12 -0.39 -18.82
N TYR A 95 -1.07 0.51 -17.86
CA TYR A 95 0.15 0.88 -17.13
C TYR A 95 0.10 0.19 -15.78
N LEU A 96 1.12 -0.63 -15.48
CA LEU A 96 1.32 -1.30 -14.21
C LEU A 96 2.54 -0.70 -13.53
N ASP A 97 2.47 -0.52 -12.23
CA ASP A 97 3.50 0.25 -11.52
C ASP A 97 4.84 -0.48 -11.48
N LEU A 98 4.81 -1.78 -11.23
CA LEU A 98 5.99 -2.64 -11.07
C LEU A 98 5.74 -4.02 -11.67
N GLY A 99 6.80 -4.74 -12.06
CA GLY A 99 6.62 -6.14 -12.51
C GLY A 99 7.90 -6.89 -12.81
N TRP A 100 7.75 -8.20 -12.90
CA TRP A 100 8.71 -9.16 -13.44
C TRP A 100 8.09 -9.75 -14.71
N GLU A 101 8.47 -9.19 -15.84
CA GLU A 101 7.85 -9.52 -17.13
C GLU A 101 8.17 -10.94 -17.61
N ASP A 102 9.35 -11.43 -17.24
CA ASP A 102 9.84 -12.79 -17.56
C ASP A 102 8.96 -13.90 -16.98
N ILE A 103 8.36 -13.66 -15.83
CA ILE A 103 7.44 -14.60 -15.17
C ILE A 103 5.99 -14.16 -15.19
N GLY A 104 5.68 -12.99 -15.77
CA GLY A 104 4.32 -12.44 -15.86
C GLY A 104 3.72 -11.99 -14.55
N LEU A 105 4.54 -11.63 -13.55
CA LEU A 105 4.08 -11.09 -12.26
C LEU A 105 4.11 -9.56 -12.29
N PHE A 106 2.99 -8.95 -11.92
CA PHE A 106 2.84 -7.49 -11.87
C PHE A 106 2.25 -7.04 -10.55
N LEU A 107 2.63 -5.83 -10.13
CA LEU A 107 2.11 -5.17 -8.95
C LEU A 107 1.43 -3.87 -9.38
N GLU A 108 0.26 -3.61 -8.85
CA GLU A 108 -0.50 -2.37 -8.98
C GLU A 108 -0.67 -1.76 -7.59
N ILE A 109 -0.29 -0.50 -7.44
CA ILE A 109 -0.28 0.17 -6.14
C ILE A 109 -1.29 1.31 -6.16
N ASP A 110 -2.41 1.09 -5.48
CA ASP A 110 -3.49 2.06 -5.40
C ASP A 110 -3.17 3.16 -4.37
N GLY A 111 -3.30 4.42 -4.81
CA GLY A 111 -3.18 5.58 -3.91
C GLY A 111 -4.35 5.68 -2.93
N ALA A 112 -4.07 6.15 -1.72
CA ALA A 112 -5.07 6.30 -0.66
C ALA A 112 -6.21 7.30 -0.98
N ALA A 113 -6.05 8.15 -1.99
CA ALA A 113 -6.95 9.27 -2.27
C ALA A 113 -8.37 8.85 -2.71
N HIS A 114 -8.57 7.64 -3.24
CA HIS A 114 -9.85 7.22 -3.79
C HIS A 114 -10.64 6.23 -2.92
N ARG A 115 -10.00 5.57 -1.96
CA ARG A 115 -10.64 4.56 -1.11
C ARG A 115 -10.03 4.58 0.29
N TRP A 116 -10.71 5.23 1.21
CA TRP A 116 -10.29 5.32 2.59
C TRP A 116 -10.71 4.07 3.37
N GLY A 117 -9.77 3.36 3.99
CA GLY A 117 -10.05 2.37 5.02
C GLY A 117 -9.20 1.10 4.99
N LEU A 118 -8.96 0.54 6.19
CA LEU A 118 -8.26 -0.73 6.35
C LEU A 118 -9.02 -1.93 5.72
N ALA A 119 -10.34 -1.82 5.55
CA ALA A 119 -11.14 -2.85 4.87
C ALA A 119 -10.66 -3.07 3.42
N VAL A 120 -10.20 -2.01 2.74
CA VAL A 120 -9.63 -2.12 1.38
C VAL A 120 -8.33 -2.91 1.40
N SER A 121 -7.46 -2.69 2.40
CA SER A 121 -6.20 -3.44 2.52
C SER A 121 -6.47 -4.93 2.79
N ASP A 122 -7.41 -5.25 3.70
CA ASP A 122 -7.81 -6.63 3.97
C ASP A 122 -8.47 -7.29 2.75
N ASP A 123 -9.24 -6.54 1.95
CA ASP A 123 -9.86 -7.02 0.71
C ASP A 123 -8.82 -7.25 -0.39
N ASN A 124 -7.83 -6.35 -0.51
CA ASN A 124 -6.72 -6.52 -1.45
C ASN A 124 -5.90 -7.77 -1.11
N LEU A 125 -5.58 -8.03 0.16
CA LEU A 125 -4.87 -9.25 0.57
C LEU A 125 -5.64 -10.52 0.19
N ARG A 126 -6.97 -10.54 0.38
CA ARG A 126 -7.83 -11.66 -0.03
C ARG A 126 -7.89 -11.82 -1.55
N ALA A 127 -8.05 -10.71 -2.28
CA ALA A 127 -8.08 -10.72 -3.74
C ALA A 127 -6.76 -11.20 -4.33
N ASN A 128 -5.63 -10.79 -3.73
CA ASN A 128 -4.30 -11.25 -4.13
C ASN A 128 -4.15 -12.76 -3.93
N ALA A 129 -4.61 -13.33 -2.80
CA ALA A 129 -4.55 -14.77 -2.57
C ALA A 129 -5.28 -15.58 -3.67
N VAL A 130 -6.41 -15.06 -4.16
CA VAL A 130 -7.13 -15.67 -5.30
C VAL A 130 -6.38 -15.47 -6.61
N THR A 131 -5.77 -14.31 -6.81
CA THR A 131 -5.03 -13.96 -8.03
C THR A 131 -3.74 -14.80 -8.17
N ILE A 132 -3.02 -15.05 -7.09
CA ILE A 132 -1.82 -15.91 -7.07
C ILE A 132 -2.13 -17.28 -7.67
N ALA A 133 -3.28 -17.88 -7.37
CA ALA A 133 -3.69 -19.16 -7.90
C ALA A 133 -3.88 -19.16 -9.44
N LYS A 134 -4.25 -18.01 -10.03
CA LYS A 134 -4.47 -17.82 -11.47
C LYS A 134 -3.32 -17.13 -12.18
N GLY A 135 -2.44 -16.49 -11.43
CA GLY A 135 -1.20 -15.83 -11.77
C GLY A 135 -1.31 -14.61 -12.67
N VAL A 136 -1.36 -13.34 -12.17
CA VAL A 136 -0.80 -12.25 -13.00
C VAL A 136 -0.64 -10.90 -12.26
N VAL A 137 -1.62 -10.37 -11.54
CA VAL A 137 -1.54 -9.01 -10.97
C VAL A 137 -1.88 -9.04 -9.49
N LEU A 138 -0.97 -8.55 -8.66
CA LEU A 138 -1.22 -8.30 -7.25
C LEU A 138 -1.55 -6.81 -7.07
N ARG A 139 -2.58 -6.54 -6.28
CA ARG A 139 -2.97 -5.17 -5.92
C ARG A 139 -2.59 -4.87 -4.49
N MET A 140 -2.04 -3.69 -4.29
CA MET A 140 -1.64 -3.17 -2.99
C MET A 140 -2.16 -1.75 -2.85
N ASP A 141 -2.39 -1.31 -1.65
CA ASP A 141 -2.65 0.09 -1.37
C ASP A 141 -1.59 0.68 -0.43
N VAL A 142 -1.40 1.99 -0.52
CA VAL A 142 -0.34 2.69 0.23
C VAL A 142 -0.49 2.53 1.73
N VAL A 143 -1.72 2.53 2.25
CA VAL A 143 -1.99 2.35 3.68
C VAL A 143 -1.70 0.93 4.11
N GLY A 144 -2.08 -0.05 3.29
CA GLY A 144 -1.75 -1.46 3.50
C GLY A 144 -0.24 -1.68 3.55
N LEU A 145 0.52 -1.11 2.63
CA LEU A 145 1.99 -1.18 2.65
C LEU A 145 2.62 -0.53 3.89
N LEU A 146 1.97 0.47 4.51
CA LEU A 146 2.44 1.06 5.76
C LEU A 146 2.19 0.19 7.00
N LEU A 147 1.10 -0.59 7.00
CA LEU A 147 0.60 -1.32 8.17
C LEU A 147 0.78 -2.84 8.06
N LEU A 148 0.77 -3.38 6.85
CA LEU A 148 0.72 -4.80 6.52
C LEU A 148 1.79 -5.13 5.47
N ALA A 149 2.95 -4.44 5.54
CA ALA A 149 4.02 -4.60 4.56
C ALA A 149 4.52 -6.05 4.46
N ASP A 150 4.63 -6.73 5.60
CA ASP A 150 5.12 -8.10 5.64
C ASP A 150 4.14 -9.06 4.98
N GLU A 151 2.85 -8.93 5.25
CA GLU A 151 1.79 -9.76 4.66
C GLU A 151 1.72 -9.57 3.14
N PHE A 152 1.78 -8.34 2.64
CA PHE A 152 1.83 -8.08 1.21
C PHE A 152 3.09 -8.65 0.56
N MET A 153 4.24 -8.46 1.19
CA MET A 153 5.50 -8.96 0.65
C MET A 153 5.60 -10.49 0.70
N ASP A 154 4.95 -11.16 1.66
CA ASP A 154 4.85 -12.62 1.69
C ASP A 154 4.05 -13.12 0.48
N GLN A 155 2.95 -12.45 0.11
CA GLN A 155 2.19 -12.76 -1.10
C GLN A 155 3.02 -12.51 -2.38
N VAL A 156 3.83 -11.46 -2.43
CA VAL A 156 4.74 -11.23 -3.56
C VAL A 156 5.76 -12.36 -3.69
N CYS A 157 6.37 -12.79 -2.57
CA CYS A 157 7.32 -13.91 -2.57
C CYS A 157 6.67 -15.22 -3.03
N GLU A 158 5.46 -15.52 -2.54
CA GLU A 158 4.70 -16.71 -2.93
C GLU A 158 4.36 -16.69 -4.42
N ALA A 159 3.86 -15.57 -4.94
CA ALA A 159 3.55 -15.41 -6.35
C ALA A 159 4.80 -15.54 -7.23
N TYR A 160 5.90 -14.90 -6.82
CA TYR A 160 7.17 -14.98 -7.54
C TYR A 160 7.68 -16.42 -7.63
N ALA A 161 7.70 -17.15 -6.51
CA ALA A 161 8.13 -18.55 -6.47
C ALA A 161 7.24 -19.45 -7.34
N THR A 162 5.91 -19.28 -7.23
CA THR A 162 4.92 -20.05 -7.98
C THR A 162 5.06 -19.83 -9.48
N LEU A 163 5.18 -18.59 -9.93
CA LEU A 163 5.29 -18.26 -11.35
C LEU A 163 6.64 -18.65 -11.93
N THR A 164 7.72 -18.47 -11.17
CA THR A 164 9.06 -18.94 -11.57
C THR A 164 9.08 -20.47 -11.75
N ALA A 165 8.42 -21.22 -10.87
CA ALA A 165 8.32 -22.68 -11.00
C ALA A 165 7.53 -23.11 -12.25
N ARG A 166 6.50 -22.35 -12.65
CA ARG A 166 5.70 -22.58 -13.86
C ARG A 166 6.41 -22.19 -15.15
N ALA A 167 7.32 -21.21 -15.09
CA ALA A 167 8.07 -20.73 -16.26
C ALA A 167 9.29 -21.60 -16.59
N ARG A 168 9.67 -22.51 -15.69
CA ARG A 168 10.74 -23.48 -15.96
C ARG A 168 10.17 -24.63 -16.80
N PRO A 169 10.77 -24.95 -17.98
CA PRO A 169 10.33 -26.03 -18.84
C PRO A 169 10.50 -27.40 -18.20
#